data_0978eea883fd8ead4589216f45d0d0e0
#
_entry.id   0978eea883fd8ead4589216f45d0d0e0
#
_cell.length_a   1.000
_cell.length_b   1.000
_cell.length_c   1.000
_cell.angle_alpha   90.00
_cell.angle_beta   90.00
_cell.angle_gamma   90.00
#
_symmetry.space_group_name_H-M   'P 1'
#
loop_
_entity.id
_entity.type
_entity.pdbx_description
1 polymer ?
#
loop_
_entity_poly.entity_id
_entity_poly.type
_entity_poly.pdbx_seq_one_letter_code
_entity_poly.pdbx_strand_id
1 'polypeptide(L)'
;MGYEIEFKLIDIKDINKIQCVEETEGPFGDDVKVVCRHDITDEYCKTIMQRAMTRIAIECEWRYIGCTERIGHHEFEVSGPVNKYIVIFQQDTYEWNVQLTVEIGYKNSCHKSEQSYDAFLEKLKLAIKNSMVRDWYKCVWISDSQSLWLSREVYSEIYMAENELRAFVSKVMIDNFGAEWHDRPEFSKLSASIELNADNVKRNVPNFANIDVNLYTVTLEGLMDTVQSDIYTDAMSSDSEVQKRIKSKIFSTTKLDKMKSALDFLRNQYTKKYNIWDKFFIPFIDKPEEFQTSLTSFIANRNHV
;
A
#
# COMPACT_ATOMS: atom_id res chain seq x y z
N MET A 1 -6.36 15.07 -25.98
CA MET A 1 -5.73 13.76 -25.79
C MET A 1 -5.71 13.50 -24.29
N GLY A 2 -6.15 12.35 -23.83
CA GLY A 2 -5.99 12.00 -22.41
C GLY A 2 -4.72 11.17 -22.28
N TYR A 3 -3.88 11.50 -21.31
CA TYR A 3 -2.72 10.68 -20.98
C TYR A 3 -3.17 9.47 -20.15
N GLU A 4 -2.48 8.35 -20.31
CA GLU A 4 -2.77 7.14 -19.55
C GLU A 4 -2.26 7.24 -18.11
N ILE A 5 -1.16 7.96 -17.94
CA ILE A 5 -0.46 8.10 -16.66
C ILE A 5 -0.07 9.56 -16.48
N GLU A 6 -0.35 10.12 -15.32
CA GLU A 6 0.07 11.45 -14.91
C GLU A 6 0.50 11.44 -13.45
N PHE A 7 1.67 11.99 -13.16
CA PHE A 7 2.11 12.26 -11.80
C PHE A 7 2.86 13.59 -11.70
N LYS A 8 2.84 14.17 -10.51
CA LYS A 8 3.52 15.45 -10.23
C LYS A 8 4.63 15.24 -9.21
N LEU A 9 5.73 15.89 -9.48
CA LEU A 9 6.87 16.02 -8.59
C LEU A 9 6.90 17.46 -8.06
N ILE A 10 7.11 17.57 -6.76
CA ILE A 10 7.00 18.86 -6.05
C ILE A 10 8.27 19.11 -5.29
N ASP A 11 8.79 20.32 -5.40
CA ASP A 11 9.99 20.83 -4.74
C ASP A 11 11.26 20.03 -5.03
N ILE A 12 12.07 20.50 -5.96
CA ILE A 12 13.36 19.89 -6.29
C ILE A 12 14.38 20.11 -5.16
N LYS A 13 15.12 19.07 -4.81
CA LYS A 13 16.12 19.11 -3.74
C LYS A 13 17.40 19.86 -4.11
N ASP A 14 17.78 19.80 -5.38
CA ASP A 14 19.00 20.42 -5.89
C ASP A 14 18.64 21.48 -6.94
N ILE A 15 18.70 22.72 -6.54
CA ILE A 15 18.37 23.89 -7.37
C ILE A 15 19.37 24.05 -8.56
N ASN A 16 20.58 23.50 -8.45
CA ASN A 16 21.56 23.58 -9.54
C ASN A 16 21.16 22.75 -10.78
N LYS A 17 20.16 21.91 -10.66
CA LYS A 17 19.55 21.18 -11.78
C LYS A 17 18.58 22.04 -12.58
N ILE A 18 18.33 23.26 -12.15
CA ILE A 18 17.40 24.21 -12.76
C ILE A 18 18.21 25.37 -13.34
N GLN A 19 17.97 25.69 -14.59
CA GLN A 19 18.56 26.85 -15.23
C GLN A 19 17.82 28.11 -14.76
N CYS A 20 18.55 29.13 -14.34
CA CYS A 20 17.98 30.45 -14.05
C CYS A 20 17.96 31.27 -15.35
N VAL A 21 16.77 31.66 -15.78
CA VAL A 21 16.59 32.57 -16.93
C VAL A 21 16.21 33.93 -16.35
N GLU A 22 17.01 34.95 -16.63
CA GLU A 22 16.67 36.36 -16.31
C GLU A 22 15.77 36.90 -17.44
N GLU A 23 14.49 37.10 -17.15
CA GLU A 23 13.60 37.88 -18.04
C GLU A 23 13.62 39.33 -17.63
N THR A 24 14.05 40.21 -18.57
CA THR A 24 13.89 41.63 -18.42
C THR A 24 12.54 42.06 -18.99
N GLU A 25 11.58 42.34 -18.13
CA GLU A 25 10.32 42.94 -18.56
C GLU A 25 10.42 44.48 -18.54
N GLY A 26 10.15 45.05 -19.71
CA GLY A 26 9.64 46.44 -19.83
C GLY A 26 10.32 47.31 -20.86
N PRO A 27 9.52 47.95 -21.73
CA PRO A 27 10.00 48.95 -22.70
C PRO A 27 10.15 50.37 -22.14
N PHE A 28 9.89 50.60 -20.85
CA PHE A 28 10.03 51.91 -20.20
C PHE A 28 10.83 51.75 -18.92
N GLY A 29 12.14 52.01 -19.07
CA GLY A 29 13.16 51.69 -18.10
C GLY A 29 13.19 52.53 -16.85
N ASP A 30 12.53 52.15 -15.77
CA ASP A 30 12.90 52.61 -14.45
C ASP A 30 12.73 51.57 -13.31
N ASP A 31 12.16 50.41 -13.57
CA ASP A 31 12.17 49.31 -12.61
C ASP A 31 12.32 47.95 -13.32
N VAL A 32 13.58 47.52 -13.51
CA VAL A 32 13.88 46.16 -14.00
C VAL A 32 13.57 45.16 -12.85
N LYS A 33 12.38 44.62 -12.88
CA LYS A 33 12.07 43.47 -12.02
C LYS A 33 12.72 42.25 -12.64
N VAL A 34 13.90 41.87 -12.13
CA VAL A 34 14.55 40.62 -12.48
C VAL A 34 13.69 39.48 -11.86
N VAL A 35 12.87 38.84 -12.67
CA VAL A 35 12.16 37.64 -12.28
C VAL A 35 13.05 36.47 -12.65
N CYS A 36 13.75 35.91 -11.67
CA CYS A 36 14.48 34.66 -11.86
C CYS A 36 13.49 33.53 -12.11
N ARG A 37 13.45 33.05 -13.34
CA ARG A 37 12.67 31.88 -13.72
C ARG A 37 13.58 30.66 -13.71
N HIS A 38 13.22 29.66 -12.93
CA HIS A 38 13.98 28.42 -12.84
C HIS A 38 13.38 27.38 -13.78
N ASP A 39 14.04 27.11 -14.88
CA ASP A 39 13.57 26.14 -15.88
C ASP A 39 14.37 24.82 -15.79
N ILE A 40 13.65 23.71 -15.83
CA ILE A 40 14.24 22.37 -15.87
C ILE A 40 14.92 22.21 -17.25
N THR A 41 16.21 21.83 -17.22
CA THR A 41 16.99 21.75 -18.43
C THR A 41 16.69 20.50 -19.25
N ASP A 42 16.87 20.62 -20.58
CA ASP A 42 16.88 19.48 -21.51
C ASP A 42 17.78 18.35 -21.02
N GLU A 43 18.96 18.70 -20.51
CA GLU A 43 19.95 17.75 -20.03
C GLU A 43 19.45 16.96 -18.84
N TYR A 44 18.74 17.60 -17.90
CA TYR A 44 18.11 16.92 -16.79
C TYR A 44 17.10 15.89 -17.29
N CYS A 45 16.17 16.30 -18.17
CA CYS A 45 15.13 15.42 -18.71
C CYS A 45 15.75 14.24 -19.50
N LYS A 46 16.76 14.50 -20.33
CA LYS A 46 17.50 13.46 -21.06
C LYS A 46 18.22 12.49 -20.11
N THR A 47 18.82 13.00 -19.03
CA THR A 47 19.46 12.17 -17.99
C THR A 47 18.46 11.26 -17.30
N ILE A 48 17.26 11.77 -16.96
CA ILE A 48 16.18 10.97 -16.37
C ILE A 48 15.75 9.86 -17.33
N MET A 49 15.52 10.19 -18.62
CA MET A 49 15.14 9.21 -19.61
C MET A 49 16.23 8.13 -19.78
N GLN A 50 17.49 8.50 -19.86
CA GLN A 50 18.61 7.56 -19.94
C GLN A 50 18.64 6.62 -18.73
N ARG A 51 18.48 7.15 -17.52
CA ARG A 51 18.43 6.34 -16.29
C ARG A 51 17.22 5.41 -16.27
N ALA A 52 16.07 5.88 -16.74
CA ALA A 52 14.86 5.08 -16.83
C ALA A 52 15.02 3.93 -17.80
N MET A 53 15.55 4.20 -19.00
CA MET A 53 15.77 3.16 -20.01
C MET A 53 16.77 2.10 -19.55
N THR A 54 17.82 2.49 -18.84
CA THR A 54 18.78 1.55 -18.25
C THR A 54 18.13 0.60 -17.22
N ARG A 55 17.04 1.04 -16.57
CA ARG A 55 16.30 0.20 -15.60
C ARG A 55 15.30 -0.75 -16.24
N ILE A 56 14.85 -0.43 -17.45
CA ILE A 56 13.95 -1.29 -18.21
C ILE A 56 14.79 -2.37 -18.87
N ALA A 57 14.87 -3.56 -18.29
CA ALA A 57 15.66 -4.69 -18.82
C ALA A 57 15.06 -5.30 -20.14
N ILE A 58 14.50 -4.45 -21.00
CA ILE A 58 13.89 -4.81 -22.30
C ILE A 58 14.50 -3.87 -23.33
N GLU A 59 14.86 -4.40 -24.50
CA GLU A 59 15.31 -3.56 -25.61
C GLU A 59 14.21 -2.55 -25.99
N CYS A 60 14.50 -1.29 -25.83
CA CYS A 60 13.65 -0.17 -26.20
C CYS A 60 14.50 0.98 -26.70
N GLU A 61 13.97 1.69 -27.67
CA GLU A 61 14.60 2.88 -28.23
C GLU A 61 13.84 4.12 -27.74
N TRP A 62 14.57 5.19 -27.51
CA TRP A 62 13.98 6.46 -27.19
C TRP A 62 14.66 7.59 -27.94
N ARG A 63 13.89 8.63 -28.22
CA ARG A 63 14.41 9.84 -28.84
C ARG A 63 13.77 11.07 -28.23
N TYR A 64 14.55 12.11 -28.09
CA TYR A 64 14.05 13.44 -27.75
C TYR A 64 13.42 14.07 -28.99
N ILE A 65 12.17 14.51 -28.88
CA ILE A 65 11.43 15.13 -30.00
C ILE A 65 11.71 16.64 -30.03
N GLY A 66 11.75 17.27 -28.88
CA GLY A 66 12.04 18.69 -28.75
C GLY A 66 11.40 19.33 -27.54
N CYS A 67 11.67 20.61 -27.38
CA CYS A 67 10.93 21.52 -26.53
C CYS A 67 9.89 22.20 -27.41
N THR A 68 8.60 22.14 -27.02
CA THR A 68 7.56 22.89 -27.70
C THR A 68 7.68 24.38 -27.35
N GLU A 69 6.87 25.26 -28.02
CA GLU A 69 6.87 26.72 -27.79
C GLU A 69 6.58 27.10 -26.32
N ARG A 70 6.15 26.18 -25.48
CA ARG A 70 5.99 26.38 -24.04
C ARG A 70 7.31 26.11 -23.33
N ILE A 71 7.82 27.10 -22.65
CA ILE A 71 9.02 26.97 -21.80
C ILE A 71 8.82 25.83 -20.78
N GLY A 72 9.83 24.97 -20.63
CA GLY A 72 9.77 23.85 -19.69
C GLY A 72 8.93 22.64 -20.13
N HIS A 73 8.58 22.55 -21.42
CA HIS A 73 7.87 21.40 -21.98
C HIS A 73 8.80 20.56 -22.86
N HIS A 74 9.12 19.36 -22.41
CA HIS A 74 10.04 18.43 -23.09
C HIS A 74 9.32 17.14 -23.45
N GLU A 75 9.39 16.76 -24.71
CA GLU A 75 8.71 15.58 -25.25
C GLU A 75 9.70 14.52 -25.73
N PHE A 76 9.42 13.27 -25.36
CA PHE A 76 10.20 12.09 -25.74
C PHE A 76 9.28 11.03 -26.35
N GLU A 77 9.77 10.38 -27.40
CA GLU A 77 9.15 9.18 -27.95
C GLU A 77 9.90 7.95 -27.44
N VAL A 78 9.17 6.95 -26.97
CA VAL A 78 9.70 5.67 -26.53
C VAL A 78 9.07 4.57 -27.38
N SER A 79 9.88 3.77 -28.04
CA SER A 79 9.44 2.60 -28.80
C SER A 79 9.58 1.36 -27.92
N GLY A 80 8.46 0.86 -27.42
CA GLY A 80 8.40 -0.42 -26.70
C GLY A 80 8.22 -1.60 -27.66
N PRO A 81 8.10 -2.82 -27.13
CA PRO A 81 7.98 -4.05 -27.94
C PRO A 81 6.77 -4.10 -28.87
N VAL A 82 5.67 -3.48 -28.44
CA VAL A 82 4.39 -3.51 -29.18
C VAL A 82 3.93 -2.11 -29.56
N ASN A 83 4.05 -1.18 -28.65
CA ASN A 83 3.50 0.17 -28.79
C ASN A 83 4.59 1.24 -28.78
N LYS A 84 4.22 2.42 -29.29
CA LYS A 84 5.02 3.65 -29.14
C LYS A 84 4.35 4.56 -28.15
N TYR A 85 5.14 5.16 -27.27
CA TYR A 85 4.68 6.02 -26.18
C TYR A 85 5.25 7.42 -26.33
N ILE A 86 4.52 8.38 -25.82
CA ILE A 86 4.97 9.74 -25.64
C ILE A 86 5.12 9.97 -24.15
N VAL A 87 6.28 10.50 -23.76
CA VAL A 87 6.55 10.96 -22.39
C VAL A 87 6.77 12.45 -22.45
N ILE A 88 6.02 13.17 -21.63
CA ILE A 88 6.08 14.61 -21.53
C ILE A 88 6.51 14.99 -20.13
N PHE A 89 7.50 15.87 -20.05
CA PHE A 89 7.89 16.57 -18.83
C PHE A 89 7.44 18.02 -18.99
N GLN A 90 6.53 18.46 -18.15
CA GLN A 90 6.04 19.84 -18.15
C GLN A 90 6.31 20.47 -16.81
N GLN A 91 7.09 21.54 -16.82
CA GLN A 91 7.32 22.38 -15.65
C GLN A 91 6.18 23.35 -15.45
N ASP A 92 5.66 23.40 -14.24
CA ASP A 92 4.77 24.45 -13.75
C ASP A 92 5.52 25.21 -12.64
N THR A 93 5.66 26.51 -12.83
CA THR A 93 6.30 27.37 -11.82
C THR A 93 5.23 28.19 -11.09
N TYR A 94 5.14 27.99 -9.79
CA TYR A 94 4.33 28.81 -8.91
C TYR A 94 5.25 29.73 -8.10
N GLU A 95 4.73 30.82 -7.56
CA GLU A 95 5.53 31.85 -6.85
C GLU A 95 6.50 31.27 -5.81
N TRP A 96 6.22 30.09 -5.27
CA TRP A 96 6.96 29.53 -4.13
C TRP A 96 7.54 28.14 -4.36
N ASN A 97 7.17 27.45 -5.42
CA ASN A 97 7.70 26.11 -5.68
C ASN A 97 7.75 25.75 -7.16
N VAL A 98 8.68 24.86 -7.48
CA VAL A 98 8.79 24.25 -8.81
C VAL A 98 8.08 22.93 -8.79
N GLN A 99 7.17 22.74 -9.74
CA GLN A 99 6.48 21.47 -9.96
C GLN A 99 6.85 20.93 -11.35
N LEU A 100 6.98 19.62 -11.45
CA LEU A 100 7.17 18.93 -12.72
C LEU A 100 6.06 17.91 -12.90
N THR A 101 5.21 18.13 -13.87
CA THR A 101 4.21 17.16 -14.32
C THR A 101 4.86 16.21 -15.31
N VAL A 102 4.68 14.92 -15.10
CA VAL A 102 5.10 13.85 -16.02
C VAL A 102 3.86 13.16 -16.54
N GLU A 103 3.69 13.19 -17.85
CA GLU A 103 2.57 12.57 -18.56
C GLU A 103 3.12 11.47 -19.48
N ILE A 104 2.49 10.30 -19.46
CA ILE A 104 2.84 9.18 -20.33
C ILE A 104 1.58 8.71 -21.05
N GLY A 105 1.64 8.59 -22.35
CA GLY A 105 0.53 8.12 -23.17
C GLY A 105 0.97 7.39 -24.42
N TYR A 106 0.01 6.80 -25.15
CA TYR A 106 0.28 6.19 -26.44
C TYR A 106 0.45 7.25 -27.53
N LYS A 107 1.44 7.06 -28.40
CA LYS A 107 1.66 7.98 -29.53
C LYS A 107 0.50 7.97 -30.52
N ASN A 108 -0.09 6.81 -30.77
CA ASN A 108 -1.23 6.65 -31.67
C ASN A 108 -2.50 6.42 -30.85
N SER A 109 -3.41 7.39 -30.87
CA SER A 109 -4.68 7.36 -30.13
C SER A 109 -5.68 6.26 -30.58
N CYS A 110 -5.32 5.39 -31.54
CA CYS A 110 -6.19 4.35 -32.07
C CYS A 110 -6.46 3.18 -31.12
N HIS A 111 -5.72 3.08 -30.02
CA HIS A 111 -5.86 1.98 -29.06
C HIS A 111 -6.79 2.26 -27.88
N LYS A 112 -7.60 3.31 -27.93
CA LYS A 112 -8.57 3.65 -26.86
C LYS A 112 -9.73 2.67 -26.66
N SER A 113 -9.89 1.65 -27.52
CA SER A 113 -11.08 0.81 -27.47
C SER A 113 -10.97 -0.44 -26.60
N GLU A 114 -9.77 -0.86 -26.23
CA GLU A 114 -9.60 -1.98 -25.31
C GLU A 114 -8.64 -1.55 -24.20
N GLN A 115 -9.19 -1.21 -23.07
CA GLN A 115 -8.44 -1.03 -21.82
C GLN A 115 -7.83 -2.38 -21.44
N SER A 116 -6.63 -2.64 -21.91
CA SER A 116 -5.85 -3.83 -21.54
C SER A 116 -4.63 -3.41 -20.77
N TYR A 117 -4.19 -4.27 -19.87
CA TYR A 117 -2.94 -4.07 -19.13
C TYR A 117 -1.74 -4.07 -20.08
N ASP A 118 -0.94 -3.02 -19.99
CA ASP A 118 0.31 -2.89 -20.73
C ASP A 118 1.50 -2.98 -19.79
N ALA A 119 2.10 -4.15 -19.71
CA ALA A 119 3.23 -4.42 -18.83
C ALA A 119 4.48 -3.57 -19.14
N PHE A 120 4.65 -3.10 -20.39
CA PHE A 120 5.75 -2.21 -20.72
C PHE A 120 5.46 -0.78 -20.23
N LEU A 121 4.25 -0.29 -20.41
CA LEU A 121 3.82 1.00 -19.91
C LEU A 121 3.97 1.09 -18.37
N GLU A 122 3.61 0.01 -17.66
CA GLU A 122 3.81 -0.09 -16.22
C GLU A 122 5.29 -0.01 -15.81
N LYS A 123 6.16 -0.74 -16.52
CA LYS A 123 7.62 -0.68 -16.29
C LYS A 123 8.19 0.70 -16.62
N LEU A 124 7.75 1.32 -17.71
CA LEU A 124 8.18 2.65 -18.14
C LEU A 124 7.83 3.70 -17.08
N LYS A 125 6.59 3.69 -16.60
CA LYS A 125 6.10 4.54 -15.52
C LYS A 125 6.99 4.44 -14.27
N LEU A 126 7.19 3.21 -13.78
CA LEU A 126 7.97 2.98 -12.57
C LEU A 126 9.45 3.34 -12.77
N ALA A 127 10.02 3.07 -13.94
CA ALA A 127 11.40 3.41 -14.23
C ALA A 127 11.64 4.94 -14.25
N ILE A 128 10.75 5.70 -14.87
CA ILE A 128 10.81 7.17 -14.89
C ILE A 128 10.65 7.72 -13.47
N LYS A 129 9.59 7.35 -12.77
CA LYS A 129 9.35 7.77 -11.39
C LYS A 129 10.55 7.49 -10.49
N ASN A 130 11.07 6.25 -10.51
CA ASN A 130 12.19 5.85 -9.64
C ASN A 130 13.52 6.52 -10.02
N SER A 131 13.65 7.01 -11.25
CA SER A 131 14.80 7.80 -11.68
C SER A 131 14.77 9.25 -11.18
N MET A 132 13.57 9.74 -10.82
CA MET A 132 13.34 11.14 -10.42
C MET A 132 13.14 11.32 -8.90
N VAL A 133 12.51 10.37 -8.24
CA VAL A 133 12.04 10.49 -6.84
C VAL A 133 13.15 10.90 -5.85
N ARG A 134 14.41 10.58 -6.16
CA ARG A 134 15.55 10.98 -5.32
C ARG A 134 15.87 12.46 -5.40
N ASP A 135 15.51 13.09 -6.51
CA ASP A 135 15.82 14.49 -6.79
C ASP A 135 14.72 15.44 -6.29
N TRP A 136 13.55 14.89 -5.88
CA TRP A 136 12.37 15.65 -5.48
C TRP A 136 11.92 15.29 -4.07
N TYR A 137 11.26 16.25 -3.39
CA TYR A 137 10.74 16.00 -2.04
C TYR A 137 9.47 15.18 -2.03
N LYS A 138 8.57 15.41 -3.01
CA LYS A 138 7.28 14.70 -3.09
C LYS A 138 7.00 14.24 -4.52
N CYS A 139 6.31 13.10 -4.62
CA CYS A 139 5.75 12.59 -5.87
C CYS A 139 4.29 12.24 -5.60
N VAL A 140 3.38 12.79 -6.40
CA VAL A 140 1.93 12.61 -6.27
C VAL A 140 1.37 12.04 -7.56
N TRP A 141 0.72 10.89 -7.50
CA TRP A 141 -0.02 10.32 -8.63
C TRP A 141 -1.31 11.09 -8.85
N ILE A 142 -1.56 11.51 -10.08
CA ILE A 142 -2.78 12.21 -10.50
C ILE A 142 -3.72 11.24 -11.22
N SER A 143 -3.20 10.50 -12.19
CA SER A 143 -3.93 9.46 -12.89
C SER A 143 -3.03 8.29 -13.23
N ASP A 144 -3.59 7.07 -13.22
CA ASP A 144 -2.89 5.84 -13.54
C ASP A 144 -3.87 4.79 -14.06
N SER A 145 -4.03 4.74 -15.39
CA SER A 145 -4.95 3.83 -16.05
C SER A 145 -4.56 2.36 -15.88
N GLN A 146 -3.25 2.08 -15.77
CA GLN A 146 -2.75 0.71 -15.62
C GLN A 146 -3.07 0.16 -14.22
N SER A 147 -2.83 0.95 -13.18
CA SER A 147 -3.24 0.58 -11.82
C SER A 147 -4.74 0.45 -11.69
N LEU A 148 -5.50 1.36 -12.31
CA LEU A 148 -6.97 1.28 -12.31
C LEU A 148 -7.49 0.02 -13.00
N TRP A 149 -6.91 -0.33 -14.15
CA TRP A 149 -7.27 -1.55 -14.86
C TRP A 149 -6.96 -2.79 -14.03
N LEU A 150 -5.74 -2.86 -13.49
CA LEU A 150 -5.31 -3.98 -12.64
C LEU A 150 -6.21 -4.13 -11.42
N SER A 151 -6.56 -3.03 -10.77
CA SER A 151 -7.47 -3.03 -9.61
C SER A 151 -8.85 -3.59 -9.98
N ARG A 152 -9.39 -3.25 -11.14
CA ARG A 152 -10.70 -3.76 -11.60
C ARG A 152 -10.69 -5.25 -11.85
N GLU A 153 -9.64 -5.76 -12.49
CA GLU A 153 -9.53 -7.20 -12.80
C GLU A 153 -9.25 -8.04 -11.55
N VAL A 154 -8.35 -7.56 -10.69
CA VAL A 154 -7.88 -8.34 -9.54
C VAL A 154 -8.80 -8.21 -8.33
N TYR A 155 -9.55 -7.11 -8.20
CA TYR A 155 -10.38 -6.86 -7.02
C TYR A 155 -11.45 -7.93 -6.79
N SER A 156 -12.09 -8.42 -7.85
CA SER A 156 -13.10 -9.47 -7.74
C SER A 156 -12.49 -10.79 -7.25
N GLU A 157 -11.30 -11.13 -7.74
CA GLU A 157 -10.59 -12.35 -7.33
C GLU A 157 -10.13 -12.27 -5.88
N ILE A 158 -9.59 -11.11 -5.48
CA ILE A 158 -9.22 -10.86 -4.07
C ILE A 158 -10.44 -10.98 -3.17
N TYR A 159 -11.56 -10.38 -3.57
CA TYR A 159 -12.80 -10.42 -2.79
C TYR A 159 -13.34 -11.85 -2.65
N MET A 160 -13.33 -12.64 -3.72
CA MET A 160 -13.74 -14.04 -3.67
C MET A 160 -12.82 -14.87 -2.76
N ALA A 161 -11.51 -14.76 -2.93
CA ALA A 161 -10.54 -15.46 -2.09
C ALA A 161 -10.66 -15.10 -0.61
N GLU A 162 -10.88 -13.82 -0.30
CA GLU A 162 -11.11 -13.36 1.08
C GLU A 162 -12.39 -13.98 1.68
N ASN A 163 -13.48 -14.02 0.92
CA ASN A 163 -14.73 -14.62 1.40
C ASN A 163 -14.62 -16.14 1.59
N GLU A 164 -13.95 -16.84 0.70
CA GLU A 164 -13.69 -18.27 0.85
C GLU A 164 -12.84 -18.56 2.10
N LEU A 165 -11.82 -17.76 2.34
CA LEU A 165 -11.00 -17.87 3.54
C LEU A 165 -11.81 -17.60 4.82
N ARG A 166 -12.67 -16.57 4.82
CA ARG A 166 -13.58 -16.29 5.94
C ARG A 166 -14.54 -17.44 6.18
N ALA A 167 -15.12 -18.00 5.13
CA ALA A 167 -16.01 -19.15 5.22
C ALA A 167 -15.30 -20.40 5.78
N PHE A 168 -14.08 -20.66 5.34
CA PHE A 168 -13.26 -21.76 5.84
C PHE A 168 -12.96 -21.59 7.34
N VAL A 169 -12.46 -20.41 7.74
CA VAL A 169 -12.19 -20.11 9.15
C VAL A 169 -13.45 -20.26 9.98
N SER A 170 -14.57 -19.67 9.53
CA SER A 170 -15.85 -19.74 10.24
C SER A 170 -16.28 -21.17 10.46
N LYS A 171 -16.20 -22.01 9.43
CA LYS A 171 -16.58 -23.42 9.52
C LYS A 171 -15.74 -24.15 10.56
N VAL A 172 -14.41 -24.04 10.48
CA VAL A 172 -13.50 -24.71 11.43
C VAL A 172 -13.75 -24.24 12.86
N MET A 173 -13.96 -22.95 13.06
CA MET A 173 -14.20 -22.38 14.39
C MET A 173 -15.57 -22.78 14.94
N ILE A 174 -16.62 -22.78 14.14
CA ILE A 174 -17.96 -23.23 14.55
C ILE A 174 -17.96 -24.71 14.91
N ASP A 175 -17.33 -25.54 14.10
CA ASP A 175 -17.28 -26.99 14.31
C ASP A 175 -16.54 -27.35 15.63
N ASN A 176 -15.56 -26.56 16.05
CA ASN A 176 -14.74 -26.83 17.22
C ASN A 176 -15.15 -26.06 18.49
N PHE A 177 -15.76 -24.87 18.35
CA PHE A 177 -16.05 -23.98 19.46
C PHE A 177 -17.54 -23.60 19.58
N GLY A 178 -18.36 -23.94 18.60
CA GLY A 178 -19.77 -23.56 18.51
C GLY A 178 -20.04 -22.25 17.79
N ALA A 179 -21.30 -21.94 17.52
CA ALA A 179 -21.70 -20.79 16.70
C ALA A 179 -21.24 -19.44 17.30
N GLU A 180 -21.25 -19.32 18.61
CA GLU A 180 -20.86 -18.11 19.34
C GLU A 180 -19.40 -18.14 19.80
N TRP A 181 -18.52 -18.78 19.02
CA TRP A 181 -17.12 -18.95 19.38
C TRP A 181 -16.38 -17.63 19.62
N HIS A 182 -16.74 -16.59 18.90
CA HIS A 182 -16.13 -15.26 19.00
C HIS A 182 -16.43 -14.56 20.34
N ASP A 183 -17.50 -14.93 21.04
CA ASP A 183 -17.85 -14.36 22.34
C ASP A 183 -17.13 -15.04 23.50
N ARG A 184 -16.36 -16.08 23.23
CA ARG A 184 -15.60 -16.75 24.26
C ARG A 184 -14.48 -15.88 24.82
N PRO A 185 -14.16 -16.00 26.12
CA PRO A 185 -13.10 -15.21 26.76
C PRO A 185 -11.74 -15.31 26.08
N GLU A 186 -11.44 -16.45 25.46
CA GLU A 186 -10.20 -16.70 24.73
C GLU A 186 -10.05 -15.79 23.49
N PHE A 187 -11.17 -15.34 22.94
CA PHE A 187 -11.24 -14.51 21.75
C PHE A 187 -11.65 -13.05 22.05
N SER A 188 -11.52 -12.60 23.30
CA SER A 188 -11.97 -11.27 23.74
C SER A 188 -11.44 -10.09 22.94
N LYS A 189 -10.24 -10.19 22.37
CA LYS A 189 -9.68 -9.14 21.48
C LYS A 189 -10.46 -9.04 20.18
N LEU A 190 -10.87 -10.18 19.63
CA LEU A 190 -11.66 -10.25 18.41
C LEU A 190 -13.07 -9.72 18.67
N SER A 191 -13.69 -10.15 19.76
CA SER A 191 -15.02 -9.71 20.18
C SER A 191 -15.12 -8.19 20.27
N ALA A 192 -14.17 -7.54 20.93
CA ALA A 192 -14.11 -6.08 21.01
C ALA A 192 -14.00 -5.39 19.64
N SER A 193 -13.24 -5.97 18.71
CA SER A 193 -13.12 -5.46 17.33
C SER A 193 -14.42 -5.65 16.54
N ILE A 194 -15.09 -6.78 16.74
CA ILE A 194 -16.38 -7.10 16.12
C ILE A 194 -17.44 -6.10 16.57
N GLU A 195 -17.62 -5.89 17.86
CA GLU A 195 -18.62 -4.98 18.42
C GLU A 195 -18.47 -3.57 17.84
N LEU A 196 -17.24 -3.05 17.85
CA LEU A 196 -16.96 -1.70 17.34
C LEU A 196 -17.34 -1.52 15.86
N ASN A 197 -17.04 -2.50 15.04
CA ASN A 197 -17.23 -2.43 13.60
C ASN A 197 -18.64 -2.85 13.17
N ALA A 198 -19.26 -3.83 13.84
CA ALA A 198 -20.59 -4.33 13.53
C ALA A 198 -21.65 -3.23 13.62
N ASP A 199 -21.58 -2.41 14.65
CA ASP A 199 -22.48 -1.27 14.82
C ASP A 199 -22.36 -0.26 13.69
N ASN A 200 -21.15 0.01 13.22
CA ASN A 200 -20.93 0.91 12.09
C ASN A 200 -21.50 0.33 10.79
N VAL A 201 -21.29 -0.95 10.52
CA VAL A 201 -21.83 -1.62 9.32
C VAL A 201 -23.35 -1.64 9.36
N LYS A 202 -23.96 -2.02 10.47
CA LYS A 202 -25.43 -2.05 10.62
C LYS A 202 -26.09 -0.69 10.43
N ARG A 203 -25.44 0.39 10.88
CA ARG A 203 -25.93 1.77 10.68
C ARG A 203 -25.83 2.23 9.24
N ASN A 204 -24.73 1.89 8.55
CA ASN A 204 -24.45 2.40 7.23
C ASN A 204 -25.05 1.53 6.11
N VAL A 205 -25.35 0.27 6.39
CA VAL A 205 -25.91 -0.68 5.42
C VAL A 205 -27.18 -1.32 6.01
N PRO A 206 -28.36 -0.70 5.83
CA PRO A 206 -29.61 -1.15 6.44
C PRO A 206 -29.96 -2.61 6.16
N ASN A 207 -29.56 -3.15 5.00
CA ASN A 207 -29.82 -4.54 4.63
C ASN A 207 -29.11 -5.56 5.56
N PHE A 208 -28.09 -5.14 6.30
CA PHE A 208 -27.38 -5.99 7.26
C PHE A 208 -27.94 -5.89 8.69
N ALA A 209 -28.97 -5.09 8.94
CA ALA A 209 -29.49 -4.88 10.28
C ALA A 209 -29.94 -6.18 11.00
N ASN A 210 -30.41 -7.17 10.22
CA ASN A 210 -30.93 -8.44 10.74
C ASN A 210 -29.99 -9.65 10.43
N ILE A 211 -28.79 -9.40 9.96
CA ILE A 211 -27.81 -10.45 9.61
C ILE A 211 -26.68 -10.39 10.64
N ASP A 212 -26.18 -11.57 11.02
CA ASP A 212 -24.94 -11.64 11.78
C ASP A 212 -23.75 -11.26 10.87
N VAL A 213 -23.26 -10.04 11.07
CA VAL A 213 -22.17 -9.48 10.26
C VAL A 213 -20.81 -9.61 10.95
N ASN A 214 -20.76 -10.30 12.09
CA ASN A 214 -19.59 -10.29 12.97
C ASN A 214 -18.28 -10.60 12.24
N LEU A 215 -18.22 -11.64 11.45
CA LEU A 215 -17.01 -12.02 10.74
C LEU A 215 -16.70 -11.14 9.52
N TYR A 216 -17.70 -10.48 8.94
CA TYR A 216 -17.49 -9.54 7.82
C TYR A 216 -16.90 -8.20 8.28
N THR A 217 -17.01 -7.88 9.57
CA THR A 217 -16.52 -6.61 10.13
C THR A 217 -15.09 -6.68 10.63
N VAL A 218 -14.54 -7.88 10.76
CA VAL A 218 -13.15 -8.10 11.18
C VAL A 218 -12.23 -7.97 9.98
N THR A 219 -11.09 -7.31 10.16
CA THR A 219 -10.04 -7.32 9.13
C THR A 219 -9.49 -8.75 8.95
N LEU A 220 -9.00 -9.05 7.76
CA LEU A 220 -8.41 -10.37 7.51
C LEU A 220 -7.21 -10.62 8.42
N GLU A 221 -6.39 -9.60 8.67
CA GLU A 221 -5.28 -9.65 9.63
C GLU A 221 -5.77 -10.02 11.03
N GLY A 222 -6.80 -9.34 11.54
CA GLY A 222 -7.36 -9.62 12.88
C GLY A 222 -7.95 -11.01 13.00
N LEU A 223 -8.56 -11.51 11.92
CA LEU A 223 -9.05 -12.88 11.85
C LEU A 223 -7.89 -13.90 11.90
N MET A 224 -6.83 -13.65 11.12
CA MET A 224 -5.66 -14.52 11.07
C MET A 224 -4.85 -14.50 12.38
N ASP A 225 -4.69 -13.33 13.00
CA ASP A 225 -4.06 -13.22 14.33
C ASP A 225 -4.80 -14.06 15.37
N THR A 226 -6.14 -14.08 15.30
CA THR A 226 -6.96 -14.88 16.19
C THR A 226 -6.76 -16.38 15.94
N VAL A 227 -6.77 -16.79 14.68
CA VAL A 227 -6.57 -18.19 14.28
C VAL A 227 -5.17 -18.69 14.63
N GLN A 228 -4.16 -17.83 14.57
CA GLN A 228 -2.77 -18.16 14.92
C GLN A 228 -2.49 -18.01 16.42
N SER A 229 -3.47 -17.62 17.24
CA SER A 229 -3.26 -17.39 18.65
C SER A 229 -3.08 -18.69 19.44
N ASP A 230 -2.35 -18.56 20.55
CA ASP A 230 -2.18 -19.64 21.52
C ASP A 230 -3.31 -19.61 22.55
N ILE A 231 -3.90 -20.75 22.83
CA ILE A 231 -4.84 -20.94 23.93
C ILE A 231 -4.09 -21.42 25.15
N TYR A 232 -4.28 -20.73 26.24
CA TYR A 232 -3.69 -21.04 27.53
C TYR A 232 -4.70 -21.74 28.44
N THR A 233 -4.24 -22.37 29.52
CA THR A 233 -5.10 -23.02 30.50
C THR A 233 -6.03 -21.99 31.19
N ASP A 234 -7.24 -22.43 31.52
CA ASP A 234 -8.35 -21.61 32.03
C ASP A 234 -8.06 -20.81 33.33
N ALA A 235 -6.93 -21.04 33.96
CA ALA A 235 -6.54 -20.36 35.20
C ALA A 235 -6.43 -18.85 35.09
N MET A 236 -6.62 -18.27 33.86
CA MET A 236 -6.36 -16.84 33.62
C MET A 236 -7.41 -16.08 32.82
N SER A 237 -8.38 -16.71 32.25
CA SER A 237 -9.20 -16.06 31.22
C SER A 237 -10.14 -14.97 31.72
N SER A 238 -10.49 -14.91 32.98
CA SER A 238 -11.53 -13.94 33.45
C SER A 238 -11.35 -13.38 34.86
N ASP A 239 -10.38 -13.81 35.62
CA ASP A 239 -10.29 -13.38 37.01
C ASP A 239 -9.42 -12.13 37.18
N SER A 240 -10.07 -10.96 37.27
CA SER A 240 -9.42 -9.68 37.56
C SER A 240 -8.59 -9.73 38.87
N GLU A 241 -8.91 -10.61 39.78
CA GLU A 241 -8.14 -10.84 41.02
C GLU A 241 -6.82 -11.56 40.75
N VAL A 242 -6.81 -12.54 39.83
CA VAL A 242 -5.57 -13.24 39.45
C VAL A 242 -4.64 -12.27 38.75
N GLN A 243 -5.14 -11.44 37.83
CA GLN A 243 -4.35 -10.39 37.20
C GLN A 243 -3.81 -9.36 38.22
N LYS A 244 -4.62 -8.96 39.22
CA LYS A 244 -4.18 -8.08 40.31
C LYS A 244 -3.09 -8.73 41.16
N ARG A 245 -3.22 -10.03 41.49
CA ARG A 245 -2.22 -10.81 42.25
C ARG A 245 -0.91 -10.95 41.48
N ILE A 246 -0.97 -11.18 40.17
CA ILE A 246 0.20 -11.25 39.32
C ILE A 246 0.91 -9.89 39.27
N LYS A 247 0.18 -8.83 38.99
CA LYS A 247 0.74 -7.45 38.98
C LYS A 247 1.35 -7.10 40.34
N SER A 248 0.66 -7.37 41.45
CA SER A 248 1.19 -7.09 42.78
C SER A 248 2.47 -7.90 43.11
N LYS A 249 2.54 -9.18 42.70
CA LYS A 249 3.73 -10.02 42.88
C LYS A 249 4.91 -9.53 42.03
N ILE A 250 4.69 -9.13 40.79
CA ILE A 250 5.75 -8.61 39.91
C ILE A 250 6.29 -7.29 40.43
N PHE A 251 5.42 -6.36 40.86
CA PHE A 251 5.82 -5.04 41.29
C PHE A 251 6.36 -4.95 42.73
N SER A 252 6.06 -5.94 43.57
CA SER A 252 6.52 -5.97 44.96
C SER A 252 7.87 -6.67 45.16
N THR A 253 8.52 -7.13 44.08
CA THR A 253 9.65 -8.04 44.19
C THR A 253 10.96 -7.31 43.90
N THR A 254 11.72 -7.01 44.93
CA THR A 254 13.06 -6.34 44.88
C THR A 254 14.25 -7.28 44.90
N LYS A 255 14.03 -8.60 45.11
CA LYS A 255 15.10 -9.58 45.19
C LYS A 255 14.99 -10.65 44.08
N LEU A 256 16.13 -11.03 43.50
CA LEU A 256 16.27 -11.93 42.37
C LEU A 256 15.56 -13.30 42.59
N ASP A 257 15.65 -13.85 43.79
CA ASP A 257 15.03 -15.12 44.12
C ASP A 257 13.51 -15.06 44.14
N LYS A 258 12.96 -13.92 44.53
CA LYS A 258 11.52 -13.69 44.47
C LYS A 258 11.03 -13.41 43.05
N MET A 259 11.86 -12.82 42.18
CA MET A 259 11.57 -12.71 40.74
C MET A 259 11.51 -14.09 40.09
N LYS A 260 12.44 -14.98 40.43
CA LYS A 260 12.46 -16.34 39.92
C LYS A 260 11.21 -17.12 40.35
N SER A 261 10.83 -17.05 41.62
CA SER A 261 9.56 -17.65 42.11
C SER A 261 8.32 -17.04 41.49
N ALA A 262 8.30 -15.73 41.16
CA ALA A 262 7.20 -15.07 40.46
C ALA A 262 7.12 -15.52 39.01
N LEU A 263 8.27 -15.69 38.33
CA LEU A 263 8.35 -16.20 36.96
C LEU A 263 7.92 -17.67 36.88
N ASP A 264 8.34 -18.51 37.84
CA ASP A 264 7.91 -19.91 37.93
C ASP A 264 6.40 -20.02 38.22
N PHE A 265 5.86 -19.16 39.09
CA PHE A 265 4.43 -19.04 39.30
C PHE A 265 3.68 -18.62 38.02
N LEU A 266 4.17 -17.60 37.32
CA LEU A 266 3.59 -17.18 36.04
C LEU A 266 3.66 -18.30 35.01
N ARG A 267 4.80 -18.95 34.86
CA ARG A 267 4.99 -20.10 33.96
C ARG A 267 4.00 -21.22 34.23
N ASN A 268 3.76 -21.56 35.50
CA ASN A 268 2.82 -22.61 35.90
C ASN A 268 1.35 -22.22 35.72
N GLN A 269 1.05 -20.91 35.77
CA GLN A 269 -0.30 -20.37 35.54
C GLN A 269 -0.61 -20.19 34.05
N TYR A 270 0.44 -19.97 33.22
CA TYR A 270 0.32 -19.72 31.77
C TYR A 270 0.86 -20.92 30.98
N THR A 271 0.41 -22.11 31.25
CA THR A 271 0.78 -23.26 30.41
C THR A 271 0.00 -23.19 29.11
N LYS A 272 0.71 -23.04 28.00
CA LYS A 272 0.13 -23.12 26.66
C LYS A 272 -0.57 -24.47 26.49
N LYS A 273 -1.85 -24.46 26.18
CA LYS A 273 -2.66 -25.64 25.96
C LYS A 273 -2.50 -26.14 24.53
N TYR A 274 -2.67 -25.28 23.59
CA TYR A 274 -2.47 -25.54 22.16
C TYR A 274 -2.46 -24.22 21.38
N ASN A 275 -1.91 -24.27 20.16
CA ASN A 275 -2.11 -23.25 19.15
C ASN A 275 -3.33 -23.63 18.32
N ILE A 276 -4.21 -22.67 18.02
CA ILE A 276 -5.44 -22.91 17.27
C ILE A 276 -5.11 -23.41 15.86
N TRP A 277 -4.17 -22.76 15.19
CA TRP A 277 -3.74 -23.11 13.85
C TRP A 277 -3.22 -24.53 13.79
N ASP A 278 -2.27 -24.88 14.66
CA ASP A 278 -1.66 -26.21 14.67
C ASP A 278 -2.68 -27.32 14.93
N LYS A 279 -3.65 -27.06 15.81
CA LYS A 279 -4.59 -28.08 16.24
C LYS A 279 -5.77 -28.25 15.30
N PHE A 280 -6.31 -27.15 14.77
CA PHE A 280 -7.60 -27.18 14.10
C PHE A 280 -7.53 -26.87 12.60
N PHE A 281 -6.44 -26.25 12.10
CA PHE A 281 -6.33 -25.89 10.68
C PHE A 281 -5.33 -26.76 9.92
N ILE A 282 -4.16 -27.02 10.48
CA ILE A 282 -3.14 -27.88 9.83
C ILE A 282 -3.71 -29.22 9.34
N PRO A 283 -4.60 -29.92 10.08
CA PRO A 283 -5.15 -31.19 9.60
C PRO A 283 -5.95 -31.11 8.29
N PHE A 284 -6.39 -29.93 7.88
CA PHE A 284 -7.17 -29.70 6.66
C PHE A 284 -6.34 -29.13 5.50
N ILE A 285 -5.03 -28.91 5.71
CA ILE A 285 -4.17 -28.23 4.74
C ILE A 285 -3.04 -29.19 4.35
N ASP A 286 -2.98 -29.56 3.07
CA ASP A 286 -1.99 -30.51 2.57
C ASP A 286 -0.55 -30.00 2.73
N LYS A 287 -0.32 -28.69 2.58
CA LYS A 287 0.98 -28.03 2.64
C LYS A 287 0.91 -26.77 3.51
N PRO A 288 0.93 -26.91 4.84
CA PRO A 288 0.70 -25.79 5.76
C PRO A 288 1.69 -24.63 5.62
N GLU A 289 2.98 -24.92 5.38
CA GLU A 289 4.01 -23.88 5.25
C GLU A 289 3.85 -23.06 3.95
N GLU A 290 3.55 -23.73 2.82
CA GLU A 290 3.29 -23.07 1.55
C GLU A 290 2.02 -22.23 1.66
N PHE A 291 0.97 -22.75 2.27
CA PHE A 291 -0.27 -22.04 2.49
C PHE A 291 -0.08 -20.78 3.35
N GLN A 292 0.64 -20.89 4.46
CA GLN A 292 0.91 -19.78 5.36
C GLN A 292 1.75 -18.68 4.68
N THR A 293 2.74 -19.08 3.89
CA THR A 293 3.55 -18.14 3.09
C THR A 293 2.69 -17.41 2.06
N SER A 294 1.83 -18.14 1.33
CA SER A 294 0.91 -17.58 0.34
C SER A 294 -0.11 -16.64 0.98
N LEU A 295 -0.65 -17.02 2.13
CA LEU A 295 -1.60 -16.22 2.89
C LEU A 295 -0.97 -14.90 3.39
N THR A 296 0.24 -14.96 3.93
CA THR A 296 0.98 -13.76 4.36
C THR A 296 1.24 -12.83 3.18
N SER A 297 1.64 -13.38 2.04
CA SER A 297 1.82 -12.62 0.80
C SER A 297 0.51 -12.01 0.29
N PHE A 298 -0.59 -12.76 0.34
CA PHE A 298 -1.92 -12.30 -0.05
C PHE A 298 -2.37 -11.11 0.81
N ILE A 299 -2.26 -11.22 2.14
CA ILE A 299 -2.63 -10.14 3.07
C ILE A 299 -1.79 -8.89 2.81
N ALA A 300 -0.48 -9.03 2.63
CA ALA A 300 0.42 -7.93 2.36
C ALA A 300 0.08 -7.22 1.03
N ASN A 301 -0.20 -7.97 -0.03
CA ASN A 301 -0.46 -7.43 -1.36
C ASN A 301 -1.88 -6.87 -1.52
N ARG A 302 -2.87 -7.38 -0.78
CA ARG A 302 -4.25 -6.89 -0.79
C ARG A 302 -4.35 -5.38 -0.55
N ASN A 303 -3.52 -4.85 0.32
CA ASN A 303 -3.53 -3.43 0.69
C ASN A 303 -2.91 -2.52 -0.39
N HIS A 304 -2.38 -3.08 -1.47
CA HIS A 304 -1.77 -2.35 -2.58
C HIS A 304 -2.66 -2.31 -3.84
N VAL A 305 -3.82 -2.95 -3.82
CA VAL A 305 -4.86 -2.93 -4.84
C VAL A 305 -6.03 -2.06 -4.37
#